data_012571cdce5198a693db795b0713ce47
#
_entry.id   012571cdce5198a693db795b0713ce47
#
_cell.length_a   1.000
_cell.length_b   1.000
_cell.length_c   1.000
_cell.angle_alpha   90.00
_cell.angle_beta   90.00
_cell.angle_gamma   90.00
#
_symmetry.space_group_name_H-M   'P 1'
#
loop_
_entity.id
_entity.type
_entity.pdbx_description
1 polymer ?
#
loop_
_entity_poly.entity_id
_entity_poly.type
_entity_poly.pdbx_seq_one_letter_code
_entity_poly.pdbx_strand_id
1 'polypeptide(L)'
;MAVTNSNTDEVLSQSLMKIQSTNYQVDPNVSAYPEELKMLIVALKRSPLSTAMFRSFPVPMIWLSRAASTASYNHTADVITFNLVNNKRVKLSKNLFVEFLEIPNNPPFVKPVNSQIIHMFNEMGHQPELEKISDFRKSGLPCIWNFLFGIFLRCLTGRSVGLDRGRVEVYAMVMGIYYDINVDYATQLWKE
;
A
#
# COMPACT_ATOMS: atom_id res chain seq x y z
N MET A 1 -32.68 27.89 26.40
CA MET A 1 -32.82 26.43 26.15
C MET A 1 -32.00 26.06 24.91
N ALA A 2 -30.83 25.52 25.13
CA ALA A 2 -30.00 24.97 24.07
C ALA A 2 -29.31 23.72 24.65
N VAL A 3 -30.02 22.63 24.65
CA VAL A 3 -29.48 21.30 24.98
C VAL A 3 -30.09 20.36 23.94
N THR A 4 -29.31 19.86 23.01
CA THR A 4 -29.46 18.59 22.29
C THR A 4 -28.68 18.57 20.97
N ASN A 5 -27.35 18.67 21.00
CA ASN A 5 -26.57 18.36 19.81
C ASN A 5 -25.35 17.45 20.06
N SER A 6 -25.02 17.14 21.34
CA SER A 6 -23.82 16.35 21.62
C SER A 6 -23.98 14.85 21.29
N ASN A 7 -25.16 14.27 21.49
CA ASN A 7 -25.36 12.83 21.28
C ASN A 7 -25.48 12.44 19.79
N THR A 8 -26.03 13.30 18.94
CA THR A 8 -26.13 13.05 17.50
C THR A 8 -24.76 13.13 16.81
N ASP A 9 -23.91 14.06 17.22
CA ASP A 9 -22.57 14.22 16.66
C ASP A 9 -21.64 13.07 17.08
N GLU A 10 -21.81 12.54 18.29
CA GLU A 10 -21.02 11.41 18.80
C GLU A 10 -21.45 10.08 18.15
N VAL A 11 -22.75 9.84 17.95
CA VAL A 11 -23.27 8.66 17.22
C VAL A 11 -22.93 8.73 15.73
N LEU A 12 -22.98 9.91 15.11
CA LEU A 12 -22.51 10.15 13.75
C LEU A 12 -21.00 9.91 13.62
N SER A 13 -20.20 10.34 14.59
CA SER A 13 -18.75 10.13 14.58
C SER A 13 -18.39 8.66 14.71
N GLN A 14 -19.06 7.89 15.55
CA GLN A 14 -18.84 6.43 15.70
C GLN A 14 -19.27 5.63 14.47
N SER A 15 -20.38 5.99 13.83
CA SER A 15 -20.83 5.32 12.59
C SER A 15 -19.91 5.67 11.39
N LEU A 16 -19.25 6.82 11.41
CA LEU A 16 -18.36 7.31 10.38
C LEU A 16 -16.90 6.81 10.56
N MET A 17 -16.59 6.17 11.68
CA MET A 17 -15.27 5.59 11.97
C MET A 17 -15.04 4.20 11.36
N LYS A 18 -15.89 3.73 10.48
CA LYS A 18 -15.65 2.45 9.79
C LYS A 18 -14.45 2.57 8.86
N ILE A 19 -13.46 1.68 9.07
CA ILE A 19 -12.39 1.44 8.10
C ILE A 19 -13.05 1.06 6.77
N GLN A 20 -12.75 1.80 5.71
CA GLN A 20 -13.29 1.46 4.38
C GLN A 20 -12.75 0.13 3.91
N SER A 21 -13.54 -0.58 3.07
CA SER A 21 -13.10 -1.80 2.38
C SER A 21 -11.86 -1.59 1.48
N THR A 22 -11.55 -0.35 1.14
CA THR A 22 -10.34 0.07 0.40
C THR A 22 -9.13 0.26 1.30
N ASN A 23 -9.29 0.35 2.62
CA ASN A 23 -8.20 0.47 3.58
C ASN A 23 -7.83 -0.92 4.09
N TYR A 24 -7.19 -1.70 3.24
CA TYR A 24 -6.81 -3.07 3.55
C TYR A 24 -5.55 -3.08 4.43
N GLN A 25 -5.62 -3.83 5.50
CA GLN A 25 -4.52 -4.10 6.43
C GLN A 25 -4.25 -5.60 6.46
N VAL A 26 -2.97 -5.97 6.53
CA VAL A 26 -2.58 -7.37 6.79
C VAL A 26 -2.80 -7.67 8.26
N ASP A 27 -3.44 -8.80 8.57
CA ASP A 27 -3.58 -9.24 9.96
C ASP A 27 -2.19 -9.55 10.54
N PRO A 28 -1.78 -8.90 11.63
CA PRO A 28 -0.49 -9.17 12.26
C PRO A 28 -0.43 -10.55 12.99
N ASN A 29 -1.55 -11.23 13.17
CA ASN A 29 -1.62 -12.52 13.82
C ASN A 29 -1.17 -13.63 12.86
N VAL A 30 0.07 -14.08 12.99
CA VAL A 30 0.65 -15.14 12.15
C VAL A 30 -0.17 -16.45 12.22
N SER A 31 -0.78 -16.74 13.37
CA SER A 31 -1.57 -17.97 13.55
C SER A 31 -2.90 -17.97 12.76
N ALA A 32 -3.35 -16.81 12.28
CA ALA A 32 -4.55 -16.70 11.45
C ALA A 32 -4.33 -17.17 10.00
N TYR A 33 -3.09 -17.45 9.61
CA TYR A 33 -2.74 -17.84 8.24
C TYR A 33 -2.45 -19.34 8.12
N PRO A 34 -2.71 -19.94 6.94
CA PRO A 34 -2.23 -21.27 6.59
C PRO A 34 -0.73 -21.41 6.78
N GLU A 35 -0.24 -22.63 7.06
CA GLU A 35 1.16 -22.90 7.40
C GLU A 35 2.14 -22.34 6.34
N GLU A 36 1.77 -22.51 5.06
CA GLU A 36 2.59 -22.09 3.92
C GLU A 36 2.83 -20.57 3.88
N LEU A 37 1.90 -19.78 4.46
CA LEU A 37 1.97 -18.32 4.45
C LEU A 37 2.60 -17.73 5.70
N LYS A 38 2.73 -18.49 6.79
CA LYS A 38 3.24 -17.98 8.08
C LYS A 38 4.63 -17.38 7.96
N MET A 39 5.54 -18.06 7.27
CA MET A 39 6.91 -17.55 7.07
C MET A 39 6.93 -16.26 6.27
N LEU A 40 6.06 -16.15 5.27
CA LEU A 40 5.91 -14.92 4.50
C LEU A 40 5.44 -13.75 5.38
N ILE A 41 4.43 -13.98 6.23
CA ILE A 41 3.93 -12.94 7.16
C ILE A 41 5.02 -12.50 8.13
N VAL A 42 5.83 -13.45 8.64
CA VAL A 42 6.98 -13.14 9.51
C VAL A 42 8.02 -12.29 8.76
N ALA A 43 8.33 -12.63 7.51
CA ALA A 43 9.26 -11.87 6.67
C ALA A 43 8.73 -10.45 6.41
N LEU A 44 7.46 -10.31 6.04
CA LEU A 44 6.82 -9.00 5.81
C LEU A 44 6.82 -8.12 7.06
N LYS A 45 6.63 -8.68 8.25
CA LYS A 45 6.71 -7.94 9.52
C LYS A 45 8.12 -7.39 9.80
N ARG A 46 9.15 -7.96 9.21
CA ARG A 46 10.55 -7.52 9.32
C ARG A 46 10.98 -6.65 8.14
N SER A 47 10.15 -6.55 7.11
CA SER A 47 10.46 -5.78 5.92
C SER A 47 10.37 -4.27 6.16
N PRO A 48 11.03 -3.44 5.34
CA PRO A 48 10.88 -1.99 5.35
C PRO A 48 9.44 -1.49 5.14
N LEU A 49 8.56 -2.33 4.64
CA LEU A 49 7.15 -2.01 4.38
C LEU A 49 6.21 -2.42 5.53
N SER A 50 6.76 -2.89 6.66
CA SER A 50 5.97 -3.39 7.79
C SER A 50 4.92 -2.38 8.25
N THR A 51 5.31 -1.15 8.51
CA THR A 51 4.40 -0.10 8.97
C THR A 51 3.28 0.17 7.95
N ALA A 52 3.62 0.25 6.66
CA ALA A 52 2.65 0.47 5.60
C ALA A 52 1.62 -0.67 5.44
N MET A 53 2.00 -1.90 5.78
CA MET A 53 1.14 -3.08 5.61
C MET A 53 0.34 -3.46 6.85
N PHE A 54 0.91 -3.28 8.05
CA PHE A 54 0.36 -3.82 9.30
C PHE A 54 -0.21 -2.75 10.22
N ARG A 55 0.11 -1.47 10.01
CA ARG A 55 -0.42 -0.38 10.83
C ARG A 55 -1.66 0.23 10.20
N SER A 56 -2.71 0.35 10.99
CA SER A 56 -3.95 1.00 10.59
C SER A 56 -4.49 1.82 11.76
N PHE A 57 -5.13 2.94 11.43
CA PHE A 57 -5.79 3.79 12.40
C PHE A 57 -7.22 4.03 11.96
N PRO A 58 -8.19 4.00 12.87
CA PRO A 58 -9.55 4.40 12.55
C PRO A 58 -9.57 5.89 12.21
N VAL A 59 -10.01 6.23 11.01
CA VAL A 59 -10.14 7.61 10.55
C VAL A 59 -11.60 7.85 10.16
N PRO A 60 -12.24 8.92 10.66
CA PRO A 60 -13.61 9.25 10.28
C PRO A 60 -13.74 9.37 8.76
N MET A 61 -14.78 8.73 8.20
CA MET A 61 -15.06 8.71 6.77
C MET A 61 -15.15 10.11 6.15
N ILE A 62 -15.72 11.06 6.90
CA ILE A 62 -15.85 12.45 6.46
C ILE A 62 -14.48 13.10 6.24
N TRP A 63 -13.47 12.74 7.05
CA TRP A 63 -12.11 13.25 6.88
C TRP A 63 -11.45 12.68 5.65
N LEU A 64 -11.60 11.37 5.42
CA LEU A 64 -11.07 10.70 4.22
C LEU A 64 -11.71 11.25 2.95
N SER A 65 -13.05 11.36 2.94
CA SER A 65 -13.79 11.93 1.83
C SER A 65 -13.39 13.38 1.54
N ARG A 66 -13.25 14.20 2.58
CA ARG A 66 -12.81 15.58 2.44
C ARG A 66 -11.38 15.69 1.94
N ALA A 67 -10.46 14.90 2.49
CA ALA A 67 -9.09 14.82 2.04
C ALA A 67 -9.03 14.41 0.56
N ALA A 68 -9.70 13.33 0.18
CA ALA A 68 -9.70 12.82 -1.20
C ALA A 68 -10.29 13.83 -2.19
N SER A 69 -11.42 14.49 -1.84
CA SER A 69 -12.08 15.46 -2.74
C SER A 69 -11.32 16.77 -2.91
N THR A 70 -10.37 17.08 -2.00
CA THR A 70 -9.58 18.31 -2.02
C THR A 70 -8.09 18.07 -2.26
N ALA A 71 -7.69 16.81 -2.45
CA ALA A 71 -6.30 16.47 -2.71
C ALA A 71 -5.82 17.07 -4.03
N SER A 72 -4.66 17.69 -3.99
CA SER A 72 -3.96 18.18 -5.17
C SER A 72 -2.46 17.96 -5.02
N TYR A 73 -1.82 17.57 -6.10
CA TYR A 73 -0.38 17.36 -6.15
C TYR A 73 0.31 18.51 -6.86
N ASN A 74 1.29 19.11 -6.19
CA ASN A 74 2.15 20.13 -6.78
C ASN A 74 3.43 19.47 -7.28
N HIS A 75 3.58 19.34 -8.59
CA HIS A 75 4.73 18.70 -9.23
C HIS A 75 6.06 19.43 -8.98
N THR A 76 6.04 20.76 -8.88
CA THR A 76 7.25 21.56 -8.68
C THR A 76 7.79 21.44 -7.25
N ALA A 77 6.88 21.41 -6.28
CA ALA A 77 7.23 21.32 -4.87
C ALA A 77 7.30 19.89 -4.33
N ASP A 78 6.88 18.89 -5.13
CA ASP A 78 6.73 17.48 -4.74
C ASP A 78 5.93 17.31 -3.43
N VAL A 79 4.75 17.94 -3.39
CA VAL A 79 3.90 17.99 -2.18
C VAL A 79 2.45 17.71 -2.55
N ILE A 80 1.82 16.83 -1.78
CA ILE A 80 0.36 16.65 -1.78
C ILE A 80 -0.25 17.63 -0.78
N THR A 81 -1.29 18.34 -1.18
CA THR A 81 -2.08 19.19 -0.27
C THR A 81 -3.53 18.75 -0.28
N PHE A 82 -4.15 18.73 0.88
CA PHE A 82 -5.57 18.43 1.04
C PHE A 82 -6.15 19.17 2.25
N ASN A 83 -7.47 19.25 2.31
CA ASN A 83 -8.16 19.88 3.43
C ASN A 83 -8.83 18.82 4.31
N LEU A 84 -8.70 18.97 5.61
CA LEU A 84 -9.47 18.24 6.59
C LEU A 84 -10.80 18.95 6.89
N VAL A 85 -11.60 18.33 7.74
CA VAL A 85 -12.78 18.99 8.35
C VAL A 85 -12.32 20.28 9.03
N ASN A 86 -13.16 21.31 9.02
CA ASN A 86 -12.84 22.68 9.48
C ASN A 86 -11.85 23.46 8.58
N ASN A 87 -11.71 23.04 7.32
CA ASN A 87 -10.85 23.69 6.32
C ASN A 87 -9.36 23.75 6.72
N LYS A 88 -8.93 22.95 7.67
CA LYS A 88 -7.51 22.82 8.02
C LYS A 88 -6.77 22.22 6.82
N ARG A 89 -5.90 23.01 6.21
CA ARG A 89 -5.06 22.58 5.10
C ARG A 89 -3.87 21.79 5.62
N VAL A 90 -3.66 20.61 5.05
CA VAL A 90 -2.51 19.74 5.34
C VAL A 90 -1.60 19.73 4.11
N LYS A 91 -0.30 19.77 4.36
CA LYS A 91 0.73 19.57 3.34
C LYS A 91 1.48 18.28 3.70
N LEU A 92 1.48 17.34 2.78
CA LEU A 92 2.23 16.08 2.90
C LEU A 92 3.39 16.14 1.91
N SER A 93 4.61 16.23 2.43
CA SER A 93 5.84 16.07 1.63
C SER A 93 6.25 14.60 1.62
N LYS A 94 7.09 14.22 0.63
CA LYS A 94 7.69 12.89 0.58
C LYS A 94 8.44 12.54 1.87
N ASN A 95 9.19 13.48 2.44
CA ASN A 95 9.93 13.23 3.69
C ASN A 95 8.99 12.89 4.86
N LEU A 96 7.92 13.67 5.02
CA LEU A 96 6.92 13.42 6.05
C LEU A 96 6.20 12.08 5.83
N PHE A 97 5.89 11.73 4.58
CA PHE A 97 5.31 10.44 4.22
C PHE A 97 6.22 9.27 4.60
N VAL A 98 7.51 9.38 4.29
CA VAL A 98 8.55 8.38 4.63
C VAL A 98 8.69 8.22 6.14
N GLU A 99 8.71 9.34 6.88
CA GLU A 99 8.75 9.35 8.34
C GLU A 99 7.53 8.65 8.95
N PHE A 100 6.33 8.95 8.47
CA PHE A 100 5.09 8.30 8.95
C PHE A 100 5.07 6.79 8.71
N LEU A 101 5.59 6.35 7.59
CA LEU A 101 5.63 4.93 7.24
C LEU A 101 6.86 4.22 7.82
N GLU A 102 7.74 4.94 8.50
CA GLU A 102 8.99 4.40 9.09
C GLU A 102 9.85 3.68 8.03
N ILE A 103 9.80 4.15 6.77
CA ILE A 103 10.55 3.53 5.69
C ILE A 103 12.01 4.02 5.77
N PRO A 104 12.99 3.12 5.78
CA PRO A 104 14.39 3.52 5.80
C PRO A 104 14.76 4.32 4.55
N ASN A 105 15.60 5.33 4.74
CA ASN A 105 16.13 6.14 3.65
C ASN A 105 17.20 5.32 2.91
N ASN A 106 16.82 4.73 1.79
CA ASN A 106 17.68 3.82 1.04
C ASN A 106 18.44 4.56 -0.07
N PRO A 107 19.66 4.08 -0.43
CA PRO A 107 20.45 4.66 -1.52
C PRO A 107 19.74 4.58 -2.87
N PRO A 108 20.28 5.26 -3.90
CA PRO A 108 19.67 5.31 -5.22
C PRO A 108 19.36 3.91 -5.75
N PHE A 109 18.11 3.71 -6.13
CA PHE A 109 17.61 2.46 -6.69
C PHE A 109 17.52 2.58 -8.21
N VAL A 110 18.08 1.61 -8.90
CA VAL A 110 17.94 1.50 -10.36
C VAL A 110 16.62 0.79 -10.65
N LYS A 111 15.72 1.47 -11.35
CA LYS A 111 14.43 0.89 -11.74
C LYS A 111 14.67 -0.35 -12.62
N PRO A 112 14.07 -1.52 -12.27
CA PRO A 112 14.26 -2.71 -13.06
C PRO A 112 13.67 -2.56 -14.46
N VAL A 113 14.34 -3.16 -15.44
CA VAL A 113 13.83 -3.25 -16.80
C VAL A 113 12.87 -4.44 -16.93
N ASN A 114 12.00 -4.41 -17.97
CA ASN A 114 10.97 -5.42 -18.14
C ASN A 114 11.51 -6.86 -18.20
N SER A 115 12.69 -7.07 -18.80
CA SER A 115 13.31 -8.40 -18.85
C SER A 115 13.65 -8.96 -17.47
N GLN A 116 14.13 -8.14 -16.55
CA GLN A 116 14.41 -8.55 -15.17
C GLN A 116 13.13 -8.89 -14.40
N ILE A 117 12.05 -8.13 -14.62
CA ILE A 117 10.76 -8.39 -14.01
C ILE A 117 10.15 -9.70 -14.55
N ILE A 118 10.23 -9.94 -15.85
CA ILE A 118 9.78 -11.18 -16.49
C ILE A 118 10.55 -12.37 -15.92
N HIS A 119 11.89 -12.26 -15.88
CA HIS A 119 12.75 -13.30 -15.31
C HIS A 119 12.35 -13.63 -13.86
N MET A 120 12.19 -12.65 -13.01
CA MET A 120 11.73 -12.83 -11.63
C MET A 120 10.40 -13.61 -11.55
N PHE A 121 9.39 -13.22 -12.34
CA PHE A 121 8.10 -13.90 -12.29
C PHE A 121 8.16 -15.35 -12.80
N ASN A 122 9.00 -15.61 -13.79
CA ASN A 122 9.24 -16.97 -14.28
C ASN A 122 9.98 -17.81 -13.23
N GLU A 123 10.98 -17.26 -12.54
CA GLU A 123 11.63 -17.91 -11.38
C GLU A 123 10.67 -18.16 -10.22
N MET A 124 9.72 -17.25 -9.97
CA MET A 124 8.64 -17.47 -8.99
C MET A 124 7.67 -18.59 -9.41
N GLY A 125 7.79 -19.12 -10.62
CA GLY A 125 6.95 -20.21 -11.14
C GLY A 125 5.66 -19.74 -11.79
N HIS A 126 5.64 -18.55 -12.39
CA HIS A 126 4.46 -18.07 -13.14
C HIS A 126 4.09 -19.04 -14.28
N GLN A 127 2.79 -19.34 -14.39
CA GLN A 127 2.26 -20.20 -15.44
C GLN A 127 1.14 -19.49 -16.23
N PRO A 128 1.17 -19.50 -17.57
CA PRO A 128 2.30 -19.95 -18.40
C PRO A 128 3.55 -19.06 -18.22
N GLU A 129 4.71 -19.56 -18.66
CA GLU A 129 5.94 -18.78 -18.67
C GLU A 129 5.76 -17.47 -19.46
N LEU A 130 6.30 -16.38 -18.93
CA LEU A 130 6.11 -15.05 -19.51
C LEU A 130 7.16 -14.74 -20.57
N GLU A 131 6.71 -14.27 -21.72
CA GLU A 131 7.55 -13.65 -22.75
C GLU A 131 7.49 -12.12 -22.67
N LYS A 132 6.33 -11.58 -22.28
CA LYS A 132 6.07 -10.14 -22.19
C LYS A 132 5.43 -9.77 -20.85
N ILE A 133 5.79 -8.61 -20.31
CA ILE A 133 5.19 -8.12 -19.06
C ILE A 133 3.67 -7.84 -19.19
N SER A 134 3.19 -7.56 -20.42
CA SER A 134 1.76 -7.39 -20.69
C SER A 134 0.94 -8.67 -20.44
N ASP A 135 1.57 -9.83 -20.46
CA ASP A 135 0.89 -11.12 -20.31
C ASP A 135 0.81 -11.54 -18.85
N PHE A 136 1.54 -10.84 -17.97
CA PHE A 136 1.51 -11.10 -16.55
C PHE A 136 0.08 -11.03 -15.99
N ARG A 137 -0.26 -12.07 -15.23
CA ARG A 137 -1.45 -12.16 -14.38
C ARG A 137 -1.05 -12.72 -13.03
N LYS A 138 -1.48 -12.07 -11.97
CA LYS A 138 -1.24 -12.54 -10.61
C LYS A 138 -1.72 -13.98 -10.40
N SER A 139 -2.82 -14.35 -11.05
CA SER A 139 -3.40 -15.70 -11.01
C SER A 139 -2.49 -16.78 -11.57
N GLY A 140 -1.49 -16.43 -12.39
CA GLY A 140 -0.46 -17.35 -12.88
C GLY A 140 0.64 -17.66 -11.86
N LEU A 141 0.71 -16.94 -10.74
CA LEU A 141 1.69 -17.19 -9.69
C LEU A 141 1.26 -18.31 -8.75
N PRO A 142 2.21 -19.11 -8.19
CA PRO A 142 1.94 -20.00 -7.07
C PRO A 142 1.32 -19.27 -5.88
N CYS A 143 0.60 -20.00 -5.03
CA CYS A 143 -0.23 -19.47 -3.95
C CYS A 143 0.48 -18.42 -3.08
N ILE A 144 1.71 -18.68 -2.66
CA ILE A 144 2.48 -17.79 -1.79
C ILE A 144 2.78 -16.44 -2.46
N TRP A 145 3.20 -16.45 -3.72
CA TRP A 145 3.52 -15.23 -4.48
C TRP A 145 2.26 -14.50 -4.94
N ASN A 146 1.22 -15.25 -5.30
CA ASN A 146 -0.09 -14.68 -5.59
C ASN A 146 -0.65 -13.92 -4.38
N PHE A 147 -0.51 -14.50 -3.18
CA PHE A 147 -0.93 -13.86 -1.93
C PHE A 147 -0.10 -12.61 -1.64
N LEU A 148 1.24 -12.68 -1.70
CA LEU A 148 2.14 -11.55 -1.52
C LEU A 148 1.77 -10.40 -2.46
N PHE A 149 1.63 -10.70 -3.75
CA PHE A 149 1.28 -9.72 -4.76
C PHE A 149 -0.09 -9.08 -4.50
N GLY A 150 -1.05 -9.88 -4.03
CA GLY A 150 -2.36 -9.40 -3.61
C GLY A 150 -2.30 -8.42 -2.43
N ILE A 151 -1.44 -8.69 -1.45
CA ILE A 151 -1.17 -7.76 -0.33
C ILE A 151 -0.61 -6.44 -0.86
N PHE A 152 0.41 -6.49 -1.71
CA PHE A 152 1.03 -5.29 -2.27
C PHE A 152 0.00 -4.42 -2.99
N LEU A 153 -0.82 -5.03 -3.85
CA LEU A 153 -1.84 -4.29 -4.59
C LEU A 153 -2.90 -3.67 -3.67
N ARG A 154 -3.32 -4.36 -2.62
CA ARG A 154 -4.37 -3.86 -1.73
C ARG A 154 -3.86 -2.86 -0.71
N CYS A 155 -2.76 -3.19 0.00
CA CYS A 155 -2.25 -2.36 1.09
C CYS A 155 -1.53 -1.11 0.57
N LEU A 156 -0.74 -1.26 -0.50
CA LEU A 156 0.17 -0.19 -0.93
C LEU A 156 -0.42 0.69 -2.02
N THR A 157 -1.33 0.16 -2.84
CA THR A 157 -1.96 0.96 -3.91
C THR A 157 -3.41 1.34 -3.62
N GLY A 158 -3.99 0.84 -2.52
CA GLY A 158 -5.38 1.11 -2.15
C GLY A 158 -6.42 0.57 -3.15
N ARG A 159 -6.03 -0.32 -4.06
CA ARG A 159 -6.94 -0.87 -5.07
C ARG A 159 -7.86 -1.93 -4.47
N SER A 160 -9.14 -1.85 -4.80
CA SER A 160 -10.13 -2.88 -4.49
C SER A 160 -10.51 -3.75 -5.69
N VAL A 161 -10.20 -3.27 -6.91
CA VAL A 161 -10.49 -3.95 -8.19
C VAL A 161 -9.25 -3.95 -9.08
N GLY A 162 -9.24 -4.78 -10.12
CA GLY A 162 -8.10 -4.87 -11.04
C GLY A 162 -6.83 -5.41 -10.38
N LEU A 163 -6.98 -6.34 -9.42
CA LEU A 163 -5.89 -6.87 -8.60
C LEU A 163 -5.05 -7.94 -9.31
N ASP A 164 -5.27 -8.17 -10.58
CA ASP A 164 -4.55 -9.20 -11.34
C ASP A 164 -3.27 -8.70 -11.99
N ARG A 165 -3.07 -7.37 -12.01
CA ARG A 165 -1.88 -6.71 -12.55
C ARG A 165 -1.44 -5.55 -11.65
N GLY A 166 -0.13 -5.32 -11.57
CA GLY A 166 0.48 -4.17 -10.91
C GLY A 166 1.08 -3.18 -11.90
N ARG A 167 1.53 -2.05 -11.37
CA ARG A 167 2.44 -1.14 -12.06
C ARG A 167 3.89 -1.58 -11.83
N VAL A 168 4.81 -1.02 -12.59
CA VAL A 168 6.25 -1.33 -12.48
C VAL A 168 6.79 -1.03 -11.09
N GLU A 169 6.24 -0.03 -10.41
CA GLU A 169 6.58 0.32 -9.02
C GLU A 169 6.30 -0.84 -8.06
N VAL A 170 5.13 -1.48 -8.20
CA VAL A 170 4.77 -2.67 -7.41
C VAL A 170 5.71 -3.84 -7.72
N TYR A 171 6.00 -4.06 -9.00
CA TYR A 171 6.94 -5.13 -9.41
C TYR A 171 8.33 -4.91 -8.84
N ALA A 172 8.81 -3.66 -8.83
CA ALA A 172 10.10 -3.30 -8.23
C ALA A 172 10.13 -3.59 -6.73
N MET A 173 9.05 -3.28 -6.01
CA MET A 173 8.96 -3.57 -4.57
C MET A 173 8.93 -5.09 -4.28
N VAL A 174 8.19 -5.86 -5.09
CA VAL A 174 8.19 -7.33 -4.99
C VAL A 174 9.57 -7.89 -5.28
N MET A 175 10.27 -7.36 -6.27
CA MET A 175 11.64 -7.75 -6.60
C MET A 175 12.60 -7.51 -5.43
N GLY A 176 12.44 -6.40 -4.71
CA GLY A 176 13.21 -6.11 -3.50
C GLY A 176 13.07 -7.18 -2.42
N ILE A 177 11.84 -7.67 -2.21
CA ILE A 177 11.57 -8.74 -1.25
C ILE A 177 12.07 -10.10 -1.76
N TYR A 178 11.87 -10.39 -3.05
CA TYR A 178 12.21 -11.70 -3.61
C TYR A 178 13.72 -11.95 -3.65
N TYR A 179 14.48 -10.95 -4.09
CA TYR A 179 15.94 -11.06 -4.21
C TYR A 179 16.72 -10.53 -3.01
N ASP A 180 16.02 -10.07 -1.96
CA ASP A 180 16.64 -9.39 -0.80
C ASP A 180 17.56 -8.24 -1.22
N ILE A 181 17.14 -7.46 -2.20
CA ILE A 181 17.89 -6.32 -2.69
C ILE A 181 17.32 -5.01 -2.16
N ASN A 182 18.19 -4.02 -2.03
CA ASN A 182 17.82 -2.71 -1.56
C ASN A 182 16.99 -1.96 -2.62
N VAL A 183 15.75 -1.62 -2.28
CA VAL A 183 14.82 -0.86 -3.12
C VAL A 183 14.48 0.46 -2.43
N ASP A 184 14.42 1.55 -3.18
CA ASP A 184 13.85 2.80 -2.69
C ASP A 184 12.31 2.69 -2.61
N TYR A 185 11.85 1.97 -1.59
CA TYR A 185 10.41 1.76 -1.32
C TYR A 185 9.68 3.08 -1.16
N ALA A 186 10.32 4.07 -0.56
CA ALA A 186 9.74 5.40 -0.35
C ALA A 186 9.37 6.07 -1.67
N THR A 187 10.28 6.07 -2.64
CA THR A 187 10.01 6.64 -3.98
C THR A 187 8.98 5.83 -4.75
N GLN A 188 8.99 4.50 -4.62
CA GLN A 188 8.00 3.67 -5.33
C GLN A 188 6.58 3.92 -4.77
N LEU A 189 6.42 3.95 -3.44
CA LEU A 189 5.13 4.23 -2.80
C LEU A 189 4.63 5.66 -3.05
N TRP A 190 5.54 6.65 -3.07
CA TRP A 190 5.18 8.04 -3.32
C TRP A 190 4.60 8.26 -4.73
N LYS A 191 4.93 7.40 -5.68
CA LYS A 191 4.45 7.45 -7.07
C LYS A 191 3.13 6.71 -7.30
N GLU A 192 2.73 5.80 -6.41
CA GLU A 192 1.47 5.06 -6.47
C GLU A 192 0.29 5.89 -5.97
#